data_a5ce9495a9728be0e0e56bcb1af8104b
#
_entry.id   a5ce9495a9728be0e0e56bcb1af8104b
#
_cell.length_a   1.000
_cell.length_b   1.000
_cell.length_c   1.000
_cell.angle_alpha   90.00
_cell.angle_beta   90.00
_cell.angle_gamma   90.00
#
_symmetry.space_group_name_H-M   'P 1'
#
loop_
_entity.id
_entity.type
_entity.pdbx_description
1 polymer ?
#
loop_
_entity_poly.entity_id
_entity_poly.type
_entity_poly.pdbx_seq_one_letter_code
_entity_poly.pdbx_strand_id
1 'polypeptide(L)'
;MKELFDIENIRERVMSDSAKVCGITSMRKGEGKTYISSLLQESMVQIGDKTLLISADGNWETNRSRYAEETVFCVKDLNDFQSQEIDSEKVRVIAFHNFSNFDKFVYSREYELFLEECKEKYDHILVDMAALSEQSVSKKMCELCDDTMIVVSKDVENGLEVRKEVEQLRSVGAKIKGIILNKHSFKRTIFKM
;
A
#
# COMPACT_ATOMS: atom_id res chain seq x y z
N MET A 1 -22.96 3.34 4.70
CA MET A 1 -22.91 3.16 6.16
C MET A 1 -22.10 1.94 6.60
N LYS A 2 -22.37 0.72 6.09
CA LYS A 2 -21.61 -0.51 6.51
C LYS A 2 -20.14 -0.51 6.08
N GLU A 3 -19.82 0.00 4.89
CA GLU A 3 -18.44 0.10 4.39
C GLU A 3 -17.60 1.09 5.20
N LEU A 4 -18.18 2.22 5.61
CA LEU A 4 -17.50 3.20 6.47
C LEU A 4 -17.09 2.58 7.81
N PHE A 5 -17.99 1.83 8.43
CA PHE A 5 -17.72 1.16 9.71
C PHE A 5 -16.60 0.11 9.59
N ASP A 6 -16.56 -0.63 8.49
CA ASP A 6 -15.51 -1.62 8.26
C ASP A 6 -14.12 -0.95 8.08
N ILE A 7 -14.02 0.21 7.40
CA ILE A 7 -12.75 0.92 7.22
C ILE A 7 -12.26 1.59 8.51
N GLU A 8 -13.16 2.09 9.36
CA GLU A 8 -12.81 2.63 10.67
C GLU A 8 -12.19 1.57 11.58
N ASN A 9 -12.74 0.38 11.61
CA ASN A 9 -12.15 -0.75 12.37
C ASN A 9 -10.77 -1.15 11.84
N ILE A 10 -10.57 -1.12 10.51
CA ILE A 10 -9.26 -1.38 9.91
C ILE A 10 -8.27 -0.27 10.30
N ARG A 11 -8.69 1.00 10.24
CA ARG A 11 -7.89 2.14 10.67
C ARG A 11 -7.43 1.99 12.12
N GLU A 12 -8.36 1.75 13.05
CA GLU A 12 -8.03 1.53 14.46
C GLU A 12 -7.03 0.39 14.65
N ARG A 13 -7.18 -0.68 13.88
CA ARG A 13 -6.24 -1.79 13.91
C ARG A 13 -4.86 -1.39 13.41
N VAL A 14 -4.76 -0.64 12.31
CA VAL A 14 -3.49 -0.14 11.76
C VAL A 14 -2.80 0.80 12.75
N MET A 15 -3.56 1.68 13.40
CA MET A 15 -3.05 2.68 14.35
C MET A 15 -2.84 2.14 15.77
N SER A 16 -3.12 0.86 16.06
CA SER A 16 -3.18 0.32 17.44
C SER A 16 -1.85 0.19 18.17
N ASP A 17 -0.73 0.40 17.50
CA ASP A 17 0.62 0.30 18.05
C ASP A 17 1.53 1.39 17.48
N SER A 18 2.83 1.34 17.80
CA SER A 18 3.83 2.32 17.34
C SER A 18 4.30 2.11 15.90
N ALA A 19 3.69 1.21 15.14
CA ALA A 19 4.03 0.98 13.74
C ALA A 19 3.66 2.19 12.90
N LYS A 20 4.61 2.75 12.16
CA LYS A 20 4.38 3.88 11.27
C LYS A 20 4.16 3.47 9.82
N VAL A 21 4.82 2.42 9.35
CA VAL A 21 4.76 1.94 7.96
C VAL A 21 3.91 0.68 7.89
N CYS A 22 2.73 0.78 7.29
CA CYS A 22 1.84 -0.34 7.05
C CYS A 22 1.80 -0.71 5.57
N GLY A 23 2.31 -1.87 5.23
CA GLY A 23 2.21 -2.44 3.90
C GLY A 23 0.82 -3.01 3.62
N ILE A 24 0.31 -2.77 2.42
CA ILE A 24 -0.97 -3.33 1.95
C ILE A 24 -0.71 -4.08 0.65
N THR A 25 -0.91 -5.37 0.69
CA THR A 25 -0.76 -6.26 -0.47
C THR A 25 -1.95 -7.20 -0.60
N SER A 26 -1.95 -8.06 -1.60
CA SER A 26 -2.98 -9.08 -1.80
C SER A 26 -2.37 -10.38 -2.32
N MET A 27 -3.10 -11.48 -2.23
CA MET A 27 -2.68 -12.75 -2.81
C MET A 27 -2.61 -12.67 -4.32
N ARG A 28 -3.66 -12.09 -4.92
CA ARG A 28 -3.86 -12.03 -6.37
C ARG A 28 -4.23 -10.63 -6.82
N LYS A 29 -3.98 -10.32 -8.09
CA LYS A 29 -4.44 -9.10 -8.73
C LYS A 29 -5.96 -8.97 -8.67
N GLY A 30 -6.43 -7.74 -8.43
CA GLY A 30 -7.87 -7.43 -8.46
C GLY A 30 -8.62 -7.71 -7.15
N GLU A 31 -7.94 -8.07 -6.06
CA GLU A 31 -8.58 -8.30 -4.75
C GLU A 31 -8.93 -7.00 -4.01
N GLY A 32 -8.63 -5.84 -4.58
CA GLY A 32 -9.07 -4.53 -4.07
C GLY A 32 -8.09 -3.84 -3.11
N LYS A 33 -6.81 -4.28 -3.06
CA LYS A 33 -5.79 -3.67 -2.20
C LYS A 33 -5.70 -2.14 -2.34
N THR A 34 -5.57 -1.63 -3.57
CA THR A 34 -5.46 -0.19 -3.84
C THR A 34 -6.72 0.59 -3.43
N TYR A 35 -7.90 -0.01 -3.60
CA TYR A 35 -9.15 0.58 -3.13
C TYR A 35 -9.16 0.71 -1.60
N ILE A 36 -8.76 -0.35 -0.90
CA ILE A 36 -8.65 -0.35 0.57
C ILE A 36 -7.59 0.65 1.04
N SER A 37 -6.42 0.70 0.39
CA SER A 37 -5.35 1.65 0.72
C SER A 37 -5.81 3.10 0.64
N SER A 38 -6.54 3.45 -0.44
CA SER A 38 -7.09 4.79 -0.64
C SER A 38 -8.14 5.15 0.41
N LEU A 39 -9.10 4.26 0.68
CA LEU A 39 -10.12 4.50 1.71
C LEU A 39 -9.52 4.63 3.11
N LEU A 40 -8.50 3.82 3.40
CA LEU A 40 -7.83 3.87 4.69
C LEU A 40 -7.09 5.21 4.86
N GLN A 41 -6.36 5.67 3.83
CA GLN A 41 -5.73 6.97 3.84
C GLN A 41 -6.74 8.10 4.06
N GLU A 42 -7.84 8.11 3.28
CA GLU A 42 -8.90 9.10 3.43
C GLU A 42 -9.45 9.12 4.86
N SER A 43 -9.71 7.96 5.44
CA SER A 43 -10.22 7.81 6.81
C SER A 43 -9.23 8.31 7.87
N MET A 44 -7.92 8.12 7.68
CA MET A 44 -6.88 8.62 8.57
C MET A 44 -6.74 10.15 8.47
N VAL A 45 -6.73 10.69 7.25
CA VAL A 45 -6.67 12.14 7.01
C VAL A 45 -7.89 12.86 7.61
N GLN A 46 -9.08 12.27 7.55
CA GLN A 46 -10.31 12.85 8.13
C GLN A 46 -10.24 13.03 9.65
N ILE A 47 -9.46 12.24 10.35
CA ILE A 47 -9.26 12.42 11.80
C ILE A 47 -8.06 13.31 12.14
N GLY A 48 -7.44 13.95 11.14
CA GLY A 48 -6.30 14.84 11.30
C GLY A 48 -4.93 14.19 11.27
N ASP A 49 -4.85 12.91 10.92
CA ASP A 49 -3.58 12.18 10.79
C ASP A 49 -2.84 12.60 9.52
N LYS A 50 -1.56 12.83 9.62
CA LYS A 50 -0.69 13.18 8.51
C LYS A 50 -0.22 11.92 7.80
N THR A 51 -1.08 11.37 6.96
CA THR A 51 -0.91 10.08 6.31
C THR A 51 -0.36 10.20 4.90
N LEU A 52 0.74 9.49 4.61
CA LEU A 52 1.30 9.30 3.27
C LEU A 52 0.83 7.98 2.66
N LEU A 53 0.40 7.99 1.40
CA LEU A 53 0.23 6.78 0.59
C LEU A 53 1.38 6.65 -0.41
N ILE A 54 2.11 5.56 -0.36
CA ILE A 54 3.11 5.18 -1.36
C ILE A 54 2.48 4.19 -2.32
N SER A 55 2.29 4.59 -3.58
CA SER A 55 1.79 3.71 -4.65
C SER A 55 2.95 3.03 -5.35
N ALA A 56 3.13 1.76 -5.06
CA ALA A 56 4.24 0.92 -5.53
C ALA A 56 3.77 -0.29 -6.35
N ASP A 57 2.50 -0.31 -6.79
CA ASP A 57 1.91 -1.42 -7.55
C ASP A 57 2.05 -1.30 -9.07
N GLY A 58 2.65 -0.20 -9.57
CA GLY A 58 2.81 0.09 -11.00
C GLY A 58 1.53 0.51 -11.73
N ASN A 59 0.38 0.54 -11.06
CA ASN A 59 -0.93 0.87 -11.65
C ASN A 59 -1.41 2.30 -11.32
N TRP A 60 -0.50 3.20 -11.02
CA TRP A 60 -0.80 4.56 -10.58
C TRP A 60 -1.79 5.30 -11.53
N GLU A 61 -1.61 5.21 -12.85
CA GLU A 61 -2.48 5.88 -13.82
C GLU A 61 -3.96 5.55 -13.64
N THR A 62 -4.28 4.33 -13.23
CA THR A 62 -5.67 3.90 -12.99
C THR A 62 -6.28 4.59 -11.75
N ASN A 63 -5.46 5.03 -10.82
CA ASN A 63 -5.88 5.58 -9.54
C ASN A 63 -5.68 7.10 -9.43
N ARG A 64 -4.96 7.70 -10.38
CA ARG A 64 -4.59 9.12 -10.40
C ARG A 64 -5.80 10.05 -10.21
N SER A 65 -6.94 9.72 -10.82
CA SER A 65 -8.16 10.55 -10.76
C SER A 65 -8.77 10.68 -9.36
N ARG A 66 -8.30 9.92 -8.38
CA ARG A 66 -8.77 9.99 -6.98
C ARG A 66 -8.10 11.09 -6.18
N TYR A 67 -6.99 11.64 -6.67
CA TYR A 67 -6.16 12.59 -5.95
C TYR A 67 -6.00 13.89 -6.73
N ALA A 68 -5.99 15.02 -6.02
CA ALA A 68 -5.63 16.30 -6.61
C ALA A 68 -4.15 16.29 -7.04
N GLU A 69 -3.86 16.81 -8.23
CA GLU A 69 -2.50 16.74 -8.82
C GLU A 69 -1.44 17.36 -7.90
N GLU A 70 -1.78 18.44 -7.21
CA GLU A 70 -0.89 19.14 -6.28
C GLU A 70 -0.52 18.32 -5.03
N THR A 71 -1.27 17.24 -4.74
CA THR A 71 -1.01 16.35 -3.60
C THR A 71 -0.20 15.13 -3.95
N VAL A 72 0.17 14.97 -5.24
CA VAL A 72 0.85 13.79 -5.76
C VAL A 72 2.26 14.12 -6.19
N PHE A 73 3.21 13.36 -5.67
CA PHE A 73 4.60 13.39 -6.09
C PHE A 73 4.92 12.12 -6.90
N CYS A 74 5.11 12.29 -8.22
CA CYS A 74 5.45 11.18 -9.11
C CYS A 74 6.97 11.01 -9.20
N VAL A 75 7.46 9.81 -8.91
CA VAL A 75 8.88 9.45 -8.97
C VAL A 75 9.11 8.51 -10.14
N LYS A 76 9.95 8.89 -11.08
CA LYS A 76 10.30 8.12 -12.29
C LYS A 76 11.69 7.49 -12.21
N ASP A 77 12.59 8.08 -11.44
CA ASP A 77 13.94 7.58 -11.21
C ASP A 77 14.51 8.10 -9.87
N LEU A 78 15.71 7.65 -9.52
CA LEU A 78 16.41 8.08 -8.29
C LEU A 78 16.76 9.57 -8.27
N ASN A 79 16.99 10.20 -9.44
CA ASN A 79 17.34 11.61 -9.50
C ASN A 79 16.13 12.49 -9.16
N ASP A 80 14.94 12.10 -9.64
CA ASP A 80 13.69 12.76 -9.25
C ASP A 80 13.52 12.79 -7.74
N PHE A 81 13.86 11.69 -7.10
CA PHE A 81 13.76 11.53 -5.66
C PHE A 81 14.79 12.38 -4.89
N GLN A 82 16.05 12.39 -5.34
CA GLN A 82 17.14 13.10 -4.66
C GLN A 82 17.11 14.61 -4.90
N SER A 83 16.47 15.08 -5.97
CA SER A 83 16.47 16.48 -6.40
C SER A 83 15.34 17.33 -5.81
N GLN A 84 14.34 16.71 -5.20
CA GLN A 84 13.14 17.41 -4.72
C GLN A 84 12.89 17.12 -3.26
N GLU A 85 12.75 18.18 -2.47
CA GLU A 85 12.29 18.08 -1.09
C GLU A 85 10.79 17.78 -1.05
N ILE A 86 10.41 16.71 -0.34
CA ILE A 86 9.01 16.33 -0.17
C ILE A 86 8.36 17.28 0.83
N ASP A 87 7.50 18.17 0.33
CA ASP A 87 6.66 19.05 1.16
C ASP A 87 5.52 18.22 1.79
N SER A 88 5.75 17.76 3.01
CA SER A 88 4.80 16.90 3.73
C SER A 88 3.49 17.60 4.13
N GLU A 89 3.39 18.94 4.01
CA GLU A 89 2.13 19.66 4.20
C GLU A 89 1.20 19.54 2.99
N LYS A 90 1.79 19.31 1.80
CA LYS A 90 1.05 19.20 0.55
C LYS A 90 0.98 17.77 0.03
N VAL A 91 2.14 17.06 0.00
CA VAL A 91 2.22 15.73 -0.59
C VAL A 91 1.46 14.71 0.27
N ARG A 92 0.49 14.06 -0.33
CA ARG A 92 -0.32 12.98 0.26
C ARG A 92 -0.05 11.63 -0.39
N VAL A 93 0.48 11.64 -1.62
CA VAL A 93 0.77 10.43 -2.38
C VAL A 93 2.15 10.54 -3.01
N ILE A 94 2.96 9.51 -2.86
CA ILE A 94 4.17 9.29 -3.65
C ILE A 94 3.90 8.11 -4.58
N ALA A 95 3.98 8.35 -5.88
CA ALA A 95 3.70 7.34 -6.89
C ALA A 95 4.96 6.95 -7.67
N PHE A 96 5.38 5.71 -7.55
CA PHE A 96 6.42 5.12 -8.39
C PHE A 96 5.80 4.69 -9.73
N HIS A 97 5.94 5.56 -10.74
CA HIS A 97 5.35 5.33 -12.06
C HIS A 97 6.43 5.18 -13.12
N ASN A 98 6.43 4.05 -13.83
CA ASN A 98 7.46 3.72 -14.84
C ASN A 98 8.91 3.87 -14.29
N PHE A 99 9.08 3.60 -13.00
CA PHE A 99 10.37 3.73 -12.34
C PHE A 99 11.33 2.63 -12.82
N SER A 100 12.33 3.05 -13.57
CA SER A 100 13.35 2.12 -14.08
C SER A 100 14.12 1.47 -12.94
N ASN A 101 14.19 0.13 -12.93
CA ASN A 101 14.88 -0.63 -11.88
C ASN A 101 14.27 -0.49 -10.47
N PHE A 102 12.94 -0.35 -10.36
CA PHE A 102 12.23 -0.27 -9.08
C PHE A 102 12.65 -1.39 -8.12
N ASP A 103 12.76 -2.63 -8.61
CA ASP A 103 13.20 -3.78 -7.80
C ASP A 103 14.58 -3.52 -7.18
N LYS A 104 15.55 -3.04 -7.96
CA LYS A 104 16.89 -2.72 -7.43
C LYS A 104 16.83 -1.64 -6.36
N PHE A 105 15.97 -0.64 -6.55
CA PHE A 105 15.77 0.42 -5.57
C PHE A 105 15.21 -0.13 -4.25
N VAL A 106 14.19 -0.98 -4.30
CA VAL A 106 13.62 -1.60 -3.08
C VAL A 106 14.64 -2.47 -2.32
N TYR A 107 15.58 -3.11 -3.04
CA TYR A 107 16.66 -3.88 -2.41
C TYR A 107 17.87 -3.03 -2.00
N SER A 108 17.85 -1.73 -2.22
CA SER A 108 18.97 -0.84 -1.89
C SER A 108 18.80 -0.17 -0.52
N ARG A 109 19.90 0.38 -0.01
CA ARG A 109 19.90 1.17 1.22
C ARG A 109 19.10 2.47 1.07
N GLU A 110 19.02 2.99 -0.14
CA GLU A 110 18.31 4.23 -0.47
C GLU A 110 16.81 4.11 -0.19
N TYR A 111 16.20 2.93 -0.43
CA TYR A 111 14.78 2.72 -0.11
C TYR A 111 14.52 2.69 1.40
N GLU A 112 15.41 2.08 2.17
CA GLU A 112 15.30 2.12 3.63
C GLU A 112 15.42 3.55 4.16
N LEU A 113 16.40 4.32 3.68
CA LEU A 113 16.57 5.74 4.06
C LEU A 113 15.35 6.58 3.65
N PHE A 114 14.78 6.31 2.50
CA PHE A 114 13.54 6.95 2.06
C PHE A 114 12.38 6.69 3.03
N LEU A 115 12.18 5.45 3.47
CA LEU A 115 11.14 5.13 4.45
C LEU A 115 11.40 5.82 5.79
N GLU A 116 12.65 5.87 6.26
CA GLU A 116 13.00 6.57 7.49
C GLU A 116 12.73 8.08 7.38
N GLU A 117 13.10 8.72 6.27
CA GLU A 117 12.76 10.13 6.02
C GLU A 117 11.25 10.38 6.02
N CYS A 118 10.48 9.50 5.41
CA CYS A 118 9.02 9.58 5.45
C CYS A 118 8.48 9.44 6.88
N LYS A 119 9.05 8.56 7.71
CA LYS A 119 8.66 8.39 9.12
C LYS A 119 8.89 9.65 9.97
N GLU A 120 9.84 10.50 9.60
CA GLU A 120 10.08 11.77 10.28
C GLU A 120 9.02 12.83 9.92
N LYS A 121 8.44 12.75 8.73
CA LYS A 121 7.55 13.77 8.16
C LYS A 121 6.05 13.44 8.29
N TYR A 122 5.71 12.16 8.47
CA TYR A 122 4.33 11.67 8.51
C TYR A 122 4.06 10.87 9.79
N ASP A 123 2.80 10.90 10.23
CA ASP A 123 2.35 10.10 11.38
C ASP A 123 2.23 8.63 10.97
N HIS A 124 1.62 8.38 9.79
CA HIS A 124 1.51 7.04 9.21
C HIS A 124 1.84 7.03 7.71
N ILE A 125 2.35 5.89 7.26
CA ILE A 125 2.70 5.61 5.87
C ILE A 125 2.01 4.32 5.44
N LEU A 126 1.18 4.40 4.42
CA LEU A 126 0.57 3.24 3.79
C LEU A 126 1.32 2.92 2.50
N VAL A 127 1.74 1.67 2.31
CA VAL A 127 2.45 1.24 1.10
C VAL A 127 1.55 0.29 0.31
N ASP A 128 0.94 0.78 -0.77
CA ASP A 128 0.13 -0.02 -1.71
C ASP A 128 1.05 -0.75 -2.68
N MET A 129 1.21 -2.06 -2.46
CA MET A 129 2.14 -2.91 -3.19
C MET A 129 1.42 -3.71 -4.28
N ALA A 130 2.17 -4.25 -5.24
CA ALA A 130 1.66 -5.25 -6.17
C ALA A 130 1.22 -6.53 -5.42
N ALA A 131 0.36 -7.33 -6.05
CA ALA A 131 -0.03 -8.62 -5.49
C ALA A 131 1.18 -9.56 -5.38
N LEU A 132 1.20 -10.39 -4.34
CA LEU A 132 2.30 -11.35 -4.09
C LEU A 132 2.52 -12.34 -5.25
N SER A 133 1.46 -12.63 -6.02
CA SER A 133 1.53 -13.45 -7.23
C SER A 133 2.14 -12.73 -8.44
N GLU A 134 2.25 -11.40 -8.43
CA GLU A 134 2.70 -10.63 -9.58
C GLU A 134 4.18 -10.24 -9.49
N GLN A 135 4.66 -9.87 -8.31
CA GLN A 135 6.02 -9.33 -8.13
C GLN A 135 6.70 -9.88 -6.88
N SER A 136 7.88 -10.45 -7.05
CA SER A 136 8.70 -10.94 -5.93
C SER A 136 9.16 -9.81 -5.00
N VAL A 137 9.34 -8.59 -5.52
CA VAL A 137 9.73 -7.41 -4.76
C VAL A 137 8.71 -7.04 -3.66
N SER A 138 7.43 -7.38 -3.83
CA SER A 138 6.41 -7.16 -2.80
C SER A 138 6.73 -7.89 -1.49
N LYS A 139 7.37 -9.06 -1.54
CA LYS A 139 7.81 -9.78 -0.33
C LYS A 139 8.91 -9.01 0.42
N LYS A 140 9.86 -8.43 -0.32
CA LYS A 140 10.90 -7.56 0.27
C LYS A 140 10.31 -6.29 0.87
N MET A 141 9.33 -5.70 0.22
CA MET A 141 8.63 -4.53 0.76
C MET A 141 7.85 -4.87 2.05
N CYS A 142 7.21 -6.05 2.12
CA CYS A 142 6.56 -6.51 3.36
C CYS A 142 7.55 -6.68 4.52
N GLU A 143 8.78 -7.14 4.25
CA GLU A 143 9.86 -7.23 5.25
C GLU A 143 10.27 -5.86 5.79
N LEU A 144 10.29 -4.83 4.91
CA LEU A 144 10.73 -3.47 5.24
C LEU A 144 9.65 -2.62 5.92
N CYS A 145 8.39 -3.04 5.87
CA CYS A 145 7.29 -2.39 6.58
C CYS A 145 7.30 -2.78 8.07
N ASP A 146 6.84 -1.86 8.92
CA ASP A 146 6.67 -2.14 10.35
C ASP A 146 5.58 -3.21 10.56
N ASP A 147 4.51 -3.16 9.73
CA ASP A 147 3.41 -4.10 9.70
C ASP A 147 2.89 -4.31 8.26
N THR A 148 2.22 -5.43 8.00
CA THR A 148 1.59 -5.72 6.71
C THR A 148 0.17 -6.24 6.88
N MET A 149 -0.76 -5.69 6.09
CA MET A 149 -2.13 -6.18 5.92
C MET A 149 -2.25 -6.89 4.56
N ILE A 150 -2.91 -8.04 4.54
CA ILE A 150 -3.13 -8.80 3.31
C ILE A 150 -4.61 -8.71 2.94
N VAL A 151 -4.91 -8.14 1.79
CA VAL A 151 -6.28 -8.10 1.25
C VAL A 151 -6.56 -9.39 0.50
N VAL A 152 -7.68 -10.00 0.81
CA VAL A 152 -8.14 -11.26 0.21
C VAL A 152 -9.58 -11.08 -0.25
N SER A 153 -9.89 -11.48 -1.47
CA SER A 153 -11.28 -11.43 -1.95
C SER A 153 -12.12 -12.56 -1.32
N LYS A 154 -13.44 -12.33 -1.27
CA LYS A 154 -14.39 -13.33 -0.76
C LYS A 154 -14.35 -14.65 -1.52
N ASP A 155 -13.97 -14.60 -2.80
CA ASP A 155 -13.95 -15.74 -3.72
C ASP A 155 -12.70 -16.63 -3.56
N VAL A 156 -11.82 -16.34 -2.58
CA VAL A 156 -10.68 -17.21 -2.26
C VAL A 156 -11.20 -18.45 -1.52
N GLU A 157 -11.40 -19.52 -2.28
CA GLU A 157 -11.90 -20.81 -1.80
C GLU A 157 -10.89 -21.56 -0.92
N ASN A 158 -9.61 -21.12 -0.90
CA ASN A 158 -8.53 -21.89 -0.29
C ASN A 158 -7.83 -21.15 0.86
N GLY A 159 -8.39 -21.23 2.05
CA GLY A 159 -7.76 -20.72 3.28
C GLY A 159 -6.37 -21.31 3.57
N LEU A 160 -6.06 -22.49 3.04
CA LEU A 160 -4.73 -23.11 3.17
C LEU A 160 -3.67 -22.38 2.32
N GLU A 161 -4.05 -21.86 1.14
CA GLU A 161 -3.17 -21.06 0.30
C GLU A 161 -2.79 -19.75 1.00
N VAL A 162 -3.78 -19.07 1.57
CA VAL A 162 -3.55 -17.84 2.34
C VAL A 162 -2.63 -18.10 3.53
N ARG A 163 -2.88 -19.17 4.28
CA ARG A 163 -2.05 -19.55 5.43
C ARG A 163 -0.61 -19.81 5.03
N LYS A 164 -0.41 -20.56 3.96
CA LYS A 164 0.93 -20.87 3.43
C LYS A 164 1.70 -19.61 3.04
N GLU A 165 1.04 -18.67 2.36
CA GLU A 165 1.69 -17.42 1.96
C GLU A 165 2.00 -16.53 3.17
N VAL A 166 1.13 -16.47 4.17
CA VAL A 166 1.41 -15.79 5.44
C VAL A 166 2.63 -16.38 6.13
N GLU A 167 2.76 -17.71 6.16
CA GLU A 167 3.93 -18.40 6.75
C GLU A 167 5.20 -18.09 5.96
N GLN A 168 5.14 -18.03 4.63
CA GLN A 168 6.26 -17.62 3.79
C GLN A 168 6.70 -16.19 4.05
N LEU A 169 5.75 -15.24 4.13
CA LEU A 169 6.05 -13.85 4.43
C LEU A 169 6.71 -13.70 5.81
N ARG A 170 6.20 -14.42 6.81
CA ARG A 170 6.79 -14.43 8.15
C ARG A 170 8.21 -15.00 8.16
N SER A 171 8.48 -16.02 7.33
CA SER A 171 9.80 -16.63 7.24
C SER A 171 10.87 -15.70 6.67
N VAL A 172 10.47 -14.68 5.90
CA VAL A 172 11.38 -13.62 5.40
C VAL A 172 11.38 -12.36 6.27
N GLY A 173 10.78 -12.40 7.46
CA GLY A 173 10.83 -11.32 8.43
C GLY A 173 9.61 -10.36 8.39
N ALA A 174 8.67 -10.53 7.47
CA ALA A 174 7.50 -9.69 7.41
C ALA A 174 6.57 -9.88 8.63
N LYS A 175 6.12 -8.78 9.21
CA LYS A 175 5.16 -8.78 10.33
C LYS A 175 3.75 -8.67 9.77
N ILE A 176 2.97 -9.73 9.84
CA ILE A 176 1.60 -9.76 9.34
C ILE A 176 0.64 -9.37 10.46
N LYS A 177 0.11 -8.17 10.38
CA LYS A 177 -0.84 -7.59 11.35
C LYS A 177 -2.24 -8.16 11.20
N GLY A 178 -2.65 -8.49 9.97
CA GLY A 178 -3.96 -9.05 9.73
C GLY A 178 -4.30 -9.34 8.28
N ILE A 179 -5.49 -9.90 8.10
CA ILE A 179 -6.07 -10.18 6.79
C ILE A 179 -7.36 -9.38 6.67
N ILE A 180 -7.52 -8.65 5.57
CA ILE A 180 -8.72 -7.90 5.24
C ILE A 180 -9.52 -8.73 4.23
N LEU A 181 -10.70 -9.19 4.63
CA LEU A 181 -11.60 -9.89 3.72
C LEU A 181 -12.44 -8.87 2.95
N ASN A 182 -12.07 -8.62 1.70
CA ASN A 182 -12.83 -7.76 0.80
C ASN A 182 -14.01 -8.52 0.18
N LYS A 183 -15.24 -8.11 0.52
CA LYS A 183 -16.48 -8.74 0.04
C LYS A 183 -16.98 -8.19 -1.28
N HIS A 184 -16.38 -7.10 -1.78
CA HIS A 184 -16.72 -6.53 -3.08
C HIS A 184 -16.02 -7.29 -4.20
N SER A 185 -16.76 -8.13 -4.92
CA SER A 185 -16.33 -8.58 -6.23
C SER A 185 -16.52 -7.40 -7.20
N PHE A 186 -15.45 -6.80 -7.68
CA PHE A 186 -15.51 -5.93 -8.86
C PHE A 186 -15.84 -6.81 -10.07
N LYS A 187 -17.12 -7.16 -10.25
CA LYS A 187 -17.60 -7.67 -11.53
C LYS A 187 -17.43 -6.54 -12.54
N ARG A 188 -16.39 -6.60 -13.36
CA ARG A 188 -16.36 -5.86 -14.63
C ARG A 188 -17.61 -6.25 -15.38
N THR A 189 -18.64 -5.41 -15.34
CA THR A 189 -19.75 -5.51 -16.27
C THR A 189 -19.17 -5.13 -17.64
N ILE A 190 -18.78 -6.14 -18.41
CA ILE A 190 -18.44 -5.96 -19.82
C ILE A 190 -19.77 -5.73 -20.52
N PHE A 191 -20.13 -4.47 -20.76
CA PHE A 191 -21.15 -4.14 -21.72
C PHE A 191 -20.59 -4.53 -23.11
N LYS A 192 -21.03 -5.68 -23.63
CA LYS A 192 -20.93 -5.94 -25.06
C LYS A 192 -21.96 -5.04 -25.75
N MET A 193 -21.50 -4.03 -26.51
CA MET A 193 -22.27 -3.43 -27.58
C MET A 193 -22.28 -4.37 -28.78
#